data_bdc04efb9ddc462afedf45e3a086466d
#
_entry.id   bdc04efb9ddc462afedf45e3a086466d
#
_cell.length_a   1.000
_cell.length_b   1.000
_cell.length_c   1.000
_cell.angle_alpha   90.00
_cell.angle_beta   90.00
_cell.angle_gamma   90.00
#
_symmetry.space_group_name_H-M   'P 1'
#
loop_
_entity.id
_entity.type
_entity.pdbx_description
1 polymer ?
#
loop_
_entity_poly.entity_id
_entity_poly.type
_entity_poly.pdbx_seq_one_letter_code
_entity_poly.pdbx_strand_id
1 'polypeptide(L)' 'MNLLEHYIKEIHSVQDISDKYEKAIGYKPKEPLYEVDVTFDCYGVVERKRRIMSKSDFEQAKKQGYFLA' A
#
# COMPACT_ATOMS: atom_id res chain seq x y z
N MET A 1 9.14 16.67 5.50
CA MET A 1 9.01 15.26 5.98
C MET A 1 9.71 14.33 5.01
N ASN A 2 10.57 13.48 5.50
CA ASN A 2 11.30 12.54 4.65
C ASN A 2 10.54 11.22 4.54
N LEU A 3 10.31 10.79 3.30
CA LEU A 3 9.74 9.46 3.05
C LEU A 3 10.87 8.44 3.09
N LEU A 4 10.60 7.33 3.78
CA LEU A 4 11.55 6.24 3.92
C LEU A 4 11.18 5.07 3.02
N GLU A 5 12.19 4.40 2.48
CA GLU A 5 11.97 3.22 1.66
C GLU A 5 11.62 2.02 2.54
N HIS A 6 10.50 1.39 2.22
CA HIS A 6 10.01 0.19 2.90
C HIS A 6 10.10 -0.96 1.92
N TYR A 7 11.11 -1.84 2.11
CA TYR A 7 11.37 -2.95 1.20
C TYR A 7 10.42 -4.10 1.47
N ILE A 8 9.70 -4.52 0.44
CA ILE A 8 8.69 -5.57 0.55
C ILE A 8 9.36 -6.93 0.74
N LYS A 9 9.04 -7.61 1.84
CA LYS A 9 9.48 -8.99 2.10
C LYS A 9 8.43 -9.99 1.64
N GLU A 10 7.16 -9.72 1.94
CA GLU A 10 6.05 -10.60 1.57
C GLU A 10 4.76 -9.81 1.50
N ILE A 11 3.95 -10.09 0.49
CA ILE A 11 2.59 -9.57 0.38
C ILE A 11 1.65 -10.71 0.78
N HIS A 12 0.93 -10.52 1.89
CA HIS A 12 0.06 -11.55 2.44
C HIS A 12 -1.33 -11.56 1.81
N SER A 13 -1.89 -10.36 1.58
CA SER A 13 -3.18 -10.22 0.93
C SER A 13 -3.34 -8.84 0.31
N VAL A 14 -4.22 -8.75 -0.68
CA VAL A 14 -4.58 -7.49 -1.35
C VAL A 14 -6.09 -7.48 -1.48
N GLN A 15 -6.74 -6.42 -1.02
CA GLN A 15 -8.17 -6.25 -1.10
C GLN A 15 -8.51 -4.91 -1.74
N ASP A 16 -9.41 -4.93 -2.73
CA ASP A 16 -9.92 -3.69 -3.32
C ASP A 16 -10.94 -3.08 -2.37
N ILE A 17 -10.66 -1.89 -1.86
CA ILE A 17 -11.53 -1.18 -0.92
C ILE A 17 -12.14 0.08 -1.54
N SER A 18 -12.13 0.19 -2.88
CA SER A 18 -12.61 1.40 -3.57
C SER A 18 -14.03 1.77 -3.19
N ASP A 19 -14.95 0.81 -3.18
CA ASP A 19 -16.36 1.05 -2.83
C ASP A 19 -16.52 1.49 -1.37
N LYS A 20 -15.80 0.85 -0.48
CA LYS A 20 -15.82 1.19 0.94
C LYS A 20 -15.28 2.59 1.18
N TYR A 21 -14.21 2.95 0.49
CA TYR A 21 -13.61 4.26 0.57
C TYR A 21 -14.55 5.33 0.01
N GLU A 22 -15.19 5.06 -1.13
CA GLU A 22 -16.16 5.97 -1.73
C GLU A 22 -17.30 6.28 -0.77
N LYS A 23 -17.82 5.27 -0.07
CA LYS A 23 -18.88 5.47 0.93
C LYS A 23 -18.41 6.33 2.10
N ALA A 24 -17.14 6.16 2.51
CA ALA A 24 -16.59 6.90 3.65
C ALA A 24 -16.35 8.37 3.34
N ILE A 25 -15.86 8.70 2.14
CA ILE A 25 -15.47 10.07 1.78
C ILE A 25 -16.50 10.79 0.90
N GLY A 26 -17.49 10.07 0.36
CA GLY A 26 -18.59 10.66 -0.41
C GLY A 26 -18.31 10.92 -1.88
N TYR A 27 -17.16 10.54 -2.41
CA TYR A 27 -16.87 10.62 -3.84
C TYR A 27 -15.98 9.47 -4.29
N LYS A 28 -16.03 9.18 -5.59
CA LYS A 28 -15.29 8.07 -6.18
C LYS A 28 -13.80 8.44 -6.35
N PRO A 29 -12.87 7.61 -5.86
CA PRO A 29 -11.45 7.87 -6.10
C PRO A 29 -11.11 7.79 -7.60
N LYS A 30 -10.09 8.52 -8.03
CA LYS A 30 -9.66 8.56 -9.44
C LYS A 30 -9.19 7.21 -9.95
N GLU A 31 -8.65 6.38 -9.07
CA GLU A 31 -8.22 5.03 -9.40
C GLU A 31 -8.54 4.09 -8.24
N PRO A 32 -8.57 2.76 -8.49
CA PRO A 32 -8.84 1.81 -7.42
C PRO A 32 -7.89 1.97 -6.24
N LEU A 33 -8.40 1.75 -5.03
CA LEU A 33 -7.62 1.74 -3.80
C LEU A 33 -7.56 0.32 -3.26
N TYR A 34 -6.37 -0.09 -2.85
CA TYR A 34 -6.14 -1.41 -2.30
C TYR A 34 -5.69 -1.33 -0.85
N GLU A 35 -6.20 -2.23 -0.01
CA GLU A 35 -5.65 -2.48 1.30
C GLU A 35 -4.70 -3.66 1.18
N VAL A 36 -3.43 -3.43 1.44
CA VAL A 36 -2.37 -4.41 1.27
C VAL A 36 -1.83 -4.82 2.63
N ASP A 37 -1.92 -6.12 2.95
CA ASP A 37 -1.30 -6.69 4.15
C ASP A 37 0.10 -7.12 3.74
N VAL A 38 1.10 -6.42 4.24
CA VAL A 38 2.48 -6.56 3.76
C VAL A 38 3.46 -6.60 4.93
N THR A 39 4.48 -7.46 4.80
CA THR A 39 5.66 -7.46 5.66
C THR A 39 6.77 -6.73 4.92
N PHE A 40 7.36 -5.75 5.57
CA PHE A 40 8.40 -4.92 4.96
C PHE A 40 9.56 -4.70 5.92
N ASP A 41 10.71 -4.35 5.34
CA ASP A 41 11.93 -3.98 6.06
C ASP A 41 12.22 -2.50 5.79
N CYS A 42 12.26 -1.71 6.85
CA CYS A 42 12.62 -0.29 6.78
C CYS A 42 13.86 -0.08 7.64
N TYR A 43 15.01 0.01 6.98
CA TYR A 43 16.31 0.23 7.64
C TYR A 43 16.58 -0.76 8.77
N GLY A 44 16.34 -2.05 8.51
CA GLY A 44 16.59 -3.12 9.47
C GLY A 44 15.43 -3.43 10.42
N VAL A 45 14.36 -2.63 10.37
CA VAL A 45 13.16 -2.88 11.18
C VAL A 45 12.13 -3.61 10.30
N VAL A 46 11.83 -4.85 10.65
CA VAL A 46 10.85 -5.66 9.92
C VAL A 46 9.50 -5.57 10.62
N GLU A 47 8.48 -5.17 9.89
CA GLU A 47 7.12 -5.03 10.41
C GLU A 47 6.11 -5.60 9.43
N ARG A 48 4.97 -6.04 9.96
CA ARG A 48 3.82 -6.43 9.14
C ARG A 48 2.69 -5.46 9.43
N LYS A 49 2.20 -4.78 8.39
CA LYS A 49 1.12 -3.80 8.53
C LYS A 49 0.19 -3.84 7.33
N ARG A 50 -1.00 -3.31 7.52
CA ARG A 50 -1.95 -3.06 6.44
C ARG A 50 -1.75 -1.63 5.97
N ARG A 51 -1.53 -1.48 4.65
CA ARG A 51 -1.33 -0.18 4.04
C ARG A 51 -2.37 0.03 2.95
N ILE A 52 -2.84 1.27 2.81
CA ILE A 52 -3.76 1.64 1.74
C ILE A 52 -2.93 2.29 0.64
N MET A 53 -3.04 1.74 -0.56
CA MET A 53 -2.31 2.23 -1.74
C MET A 53 -3.26 2.35 -2.92
N SER A 54 -3.02 3.36 -3.77
CA SER A 54 -3.68 3.39 -5.07
C SER A 54 -3.15 2.25 -5.94
N LYS A 55 -3.93 1.89 -6.97
CA LYS A 55 -3.52 0.83 -7.91
C LYS A 55 -2.14 1.10 -8.51
N SER A 56 -1.89 2.33 -8.96
CA SER A 56 -0.60 2.68 -9.56
C SER A 56 0.54 2.61 -8.56
N ASP A 57 0.32 3.05 -7.32
CA ASP A 57 1.33 2.96 -6.27
C ASP A 57 1.65 1.51 -5.93
N PHE A 58 0.62 0.66 -5.86
CA PHE A 58 0.79 -0.77 -5.59
C PHE A 58 1.58 -1.46 -6.70
N GLU A 59 1.23 -1.19 -7.96
CA GLU A 59 1.95 -1.76 -9.10
C GLU A 59 3.41 -1.30 -9.13
N GLN A 60 3.65 -0.03 -8.84
CA GLN A 60 5.00 0.51 -8.77
C GLN A 60 5.79 -0.16 -7.64
N ALA A 61 5.17 -0.34 -6.47
CA ALA A 61 5.81 -1.00 -5.34
C ALA A 61 6.21 -2.44 -5.68
N LYS A 62 5.34 -3.19 -6.35
CA LYS A 62 5.66 -4.55 -6.78
C LYS A 62 6.81 -4.57 -7.79
N LYS A 63 6.82 -3.63 -8.71
CA LYS A 63 7.82 -3.56 -9.76
C LYS A 63 9.20 -3.22 -9.22
N GLN A 64 9.28 -2.26 -8.31
CA GLN A 64 10.56 -1.81 -7.77
C GLN A 64 10.98 -2.53 -6.48
N GLY A 65 10.06 -3.22 -5.82
CA GLY A 65 10.34 -3.99 -4.60
C GLY A 65 10.26 -3.22 -3.30
N TYR A 66 9.86 -1.94 -3.34
CA TYR A 66 9.71 -1.11 -2.15
C TYR A 66 8.64 -0.04 -2.38
N PHE A 67 8.16 0.54 -1.28
CA PHE A 67 7.29 1.72 -1.32
C PHE A 67 7.81 2.79 -0.37
N LEU A 68 7.42 4.03 -0.60
CA LEU A 68 7.81 5.16 0.23
C LEU A 68 6.70 5.48 1.23
N ALA A 69 7.07 5.67 2.49
CA ALA A 69 6.11 6.03 3.53
C ALA A 69 6.76 6.84 4.65
#